data_27c7966771b70ec352e1c4320140d9d7
#
_entry.id   27c7966771b70ec352e1c4320140d9d7
#
_cell.length_a   1.000
_cell.length_b   1.000
_cell.length_c   1.000
_cell.angle_alpha   90.00
_cell.angle_beta   90.00
_cell.angle_gamma   90.00
#
_symmetry.space_group_name_H-M   'P 1'
#
loop_
_entity.id
_entity.type
_entity.pdbx_description
1 polymer ?
#
loop_
_entity_poly.entity_id
_entity_poly.type
_entity_poly.pdbx_seq_one_letter_code
_entity_poly.pdbx_strand_id
1 'polypeptide(L)'
;MRYAGFWMRFVAWVVDAIVLAIIWQVLSLAFPAAPAPPPPGASAAAFWQYWLANLPPDKMAASAIISWAYFVLQESSSIQATLGKRLLGIRVSREDGRLGVGAASIRAWPLYLNSAAWIFGGWLGGVVAVLAIVSCLAIAFSSRKQGFHDKMAGAVLTRR
;
A
#
# COMPACT_ATOMS: atom_id res chain seq x y z
N MET A 1 -23.29 13.33 -2.69
CA MET A 1 -22.19 12.55 -2.06
C MET A 1 -20.92 13.39 -2.03
N ARG A 2 -20.16 13.40 -0.94
CA ARG A 2 -18.86 14.09 -0.88
C ARG A 2 -17.75 13.08 -1.13
N TYR A 3 -16.89 13.33 -2.11
CA TYR A 3 -15.72 12.48 -2.38
C TYR A 3 -14.62 12.71 -1.34
N ALA A 4 -13.95 11.63 -0.93
CA ALA A 4 -12.79 11.72 -0.07
C ALA A 4 -11.59 12.28 -0.85
N GLY A 5 -11.14 13.46 -0.49
CA GLY A 5 -9.99 14.12 -1.11
C GLY A 5 -8.66 13.48 -0.74
N PHE A 6 -7.57 13.95 -1.39
CA PHE A 6 -6.22 13.42 -1.24
C PHE A 6 -5.78 13.39 0.25
N TRP A 7 -5.87 14.49 0.97
CA TRP A 7 -5.40 14.59 2.35
C TRP A 7 -6.12 13.65 3.31
N MET A 8 -7.42 13.48 3.15
CA MET A 8 -8.17 12.52 3.98
C MET A 8 -7.72 11.08 3.74
N ARG A 9 -7.43 10.72 2.48
CA ARG A 9 -6.92 9.38 2.15
C ARG A 9 -5.50 9.18 2.63
N PHE A 10 -4.68 10.25 2.59
CA PHE A 10 -3.34 10.23 3.13
C PHE A 10 -3.34 9.96 4.64
N VAL A 11 -4.16 10.68 5.41
CA VAL A 11 -4.31 10.44 6.85
C VAL A 11 -4.84 9.03 7.14
N ALA A 12 -5.84 8.55 6.37
CA ALA A 12 -6.31 7.17 6.50
C ALA A 12 -5.18 6.16 6.25
N TRP A 13 -4.37 6.40 5.22
CA TRP A 13 -3.23 5.55 4.90
C TRP A 13 -2.16 5.57 6.01
N VAL A 14 -1.89 6.72 6.62
CA VAL A 14 -0.94 6.80 7.77
C VAL A 14 -1.42 5.94 8.93
N VAL A 15 -2.72 5.97 9.26
CA VAL A 15 -3.29 5.10 10.29
C VAL A 15 -3.14 3.63 9.91
N ASP A 16 -3.48 3.27 8.67
CA ASP A 16 -3.34 1.90 8.16
C ASP A 16 -1.87 1.45 8.16
N ALA A 17 -0.93 2.34 7.84
CA ALA A 17 0.51 2.06 7.87
C ALA A 17 1.01 1.77 9.29
N ILE A 18 0.52 2.49 10.31
CA ILE A 18 0.83 2.22 11.72
C ILE A 18 0.33 0.82 12.11
N VAL A 19 -0.91 0.48 11.75
CA VAL A 19 -1.47 -0.84 12.02
C VAL A 19 -0.64 -1.94 11.36
N LEU A 20 -0.29 -1.76 10.08
CA LEU A 20 0.55 -2.71 9.36
C LEU A 20 1.95 -2.83 9.95
N ALA A 21 2.54 -1.71 10.41
CA ALA A 21 3.84 -1.73 11.08
C ALA A 21 3.81 -2.54 12.38
N ILE A 22 2.73 -2.44 13.17
CA ILE A 22 2.54 -3.24 14.38
C ILE A 22 2.40 -4.73 14.02
N ILE A 23 1.56 -5.06 13.03
CA ILE A 23 1.40 -6.43 12.54
C ILE A 23 2.76 -6.98 12.07
N TRP A 24 3.49 -6.19 11.29
CA TRP A 24 4.80 -6.57 10.78
C TRP A 24 5.82 -6.78 11.89
N GLN A 25 5.84 -5.93 12.90
CA GLN A 25 6.74 -6.07 14.05
C GLN A 25 6.55 -7.42 14.76
N VAL A 26 5.31 -7.85 14.96
CA VAL A 26 5.00 -9.15 15.57
C VAL A 26 5.41 -10.30 14.64
N LEU A 27 5.03 -10.22 13.37
CA LEU A 27 5.31 -11.29 12.41
C LEU A 27 6.80 -11.40 12.09
N SER A 28 7.55 -10.31 12.16
CA SER A 28 9.01 -10.32 11.92
C SER A 28 9.79 -11.21 12.90
N LEU A 29 9.22 -11.50 14.07
CA LEU A 29 9.82 -12.43 15.05
C LEU A 29 9.91 -13.87 14.52
N ALA A 30 9.11 -14.24 13.53
CA ALA A 30 9.13 -15.55 12.88
C ALA A 30 10.18 -15.65 11.76
N PHE A 31 10.84 -14.54 11.40
CA PHE A 31 11.85 -14.52 10.35
C PHE A 31 13.27 -14.41 10.93
N PRO A 32 14.29 -14.88 10.20
CA PRO A 32 15.68 -14.68 10.61
C PRO A 32 15.99 -13.20 10.86
N ALA A 33 16.92 -12.95 11.77
CA ALA A 33 17.36 -11.58 12.07
C ALA A 33 17.85 -10.88 10.79
N ALA A 34 17.62 -9.57 10.72
CA ALA A 34 18.14 -8.77 9.62
C ALA A 34 19.69 -8.85 9.62
N PRO A 35 20.32 -8.80 8.43
CA PRO A 35 21.77 -8.73 8.34
C PRO A 35 22.31 -7.54 9.16
N ALA A 36 23.55 -7.67 9.65
CA ALA A 36 24.18 -6.57 10.38
C ALA A 36 24.21 -5.29 9.53
N PRO A 37 24.00 -4.12 10.14
CA PRO A 37 24.03 -2.87 9.39
C PRO A 37 25.42 -2.63 8.76
N PRO A 38 25.52 -1.83 7.70
CA PRO A 38 26.80 -1.44 7.11
C PRO A 38 27.70 -0.80 8.18
N PRO A 39 29.03 -0.93 8.04
CA PRO A 39 29.96 -0.40 9.01
C PRO A 39 29.83 1.12 9.16
N PRO A 40 30.14 1.68 10.35
CA PRO A 40 30.14 3.13 10.55
C PRO A 40 31.06 3.82 9.53
N GLY A 41 30.57 4.92 8.94
CA GLY A 41 31.30 5.67 7.92
C GLY A 41 31.13 5.17 6.49
N ALA A 42 30.29 4.16 6.25
CA ALA A 42 29.93 3.78 4.88
C ALA A 42 29.29 4.95 4.13
N SER A 43 29.64 5.16 2.86
CA SER A 43 29.01 6.15 2.02
C SER A 43 27.51 5.86 1.85
N ALA A 44 26.71 6.88 1.55
CA ALA A 44 25.28 6.70 1.29
C ALA A 44 25.02 5.67 0.15
N ALA A 45 25.87 5.69 -0.89
CA ALA A 45 25.78 4.71 -1.98
C ALA A 45 26.05 3.30 -1.50
N ALA A 46 27.11 3.07 -0.70
CA ALA A 46 27.44 1.77 -0.13
C ALA A 46 26.34 1.28 0.82
N PHE A 47 25.75 2.18 1.62
CA PHE A 47 24.62 1.88 2.49
C PHE A 47 23.42 1.36 1.68
N TRP A 48 23.02 2.06 0.63
CA TRP A 48 21.89 1.65 -0.19
C TRP A 48 22.16 0.36 -0.97
N GLN A 49 23.36 0.21 -1.53
CA GLN A 49 23.76 -1.04 -2.22
C GLN A 49 23.71 -2.23 -1.28
N TYR A 50 24.21 -2.09 -0.05
CA TYR A 50 24.16 -3.14 0.95
C TYR A 50 22.70 -3.56 1.24
N TRP A 51 21.82 -2.59 1.53
CA TRP A 51 20.41 -2.87 1.84
C TRP A 51 19.69 -3.51 0.66
N LEU A 52 19.91 -3.02 -0.56
CA LEU A 52 19.29 -3.58 -1.77
C LEU A 52 19.76 -5.02 -2.03
N ALA A 53 21.04 -5.31 -1.80
CA ALA A 53 21.58 -6.66 -1.98
C ALA A 53 21.13 -7.65 -0.90
N ASN A 54 20.72 -7.16 0.26
CA ASN A 54 20.34 -7.99 1.41
C ASN A 54 18.84 -7.92 1.75
N LEU A 55 18.00 -7.47 0.82
CA LEU A 55 16.55 -7.54 0.96
C LEU A 55 16.10 -9.01 0.93
N PRO A 56 15.54 -9.56 2.02
CA PRO A 56 15.14 -10.96 2.08
C PRO A 56 13.85 -11.18 1.27
N PRO A 57 13.87 -12.00 0.20
CA PRO A 57 12.72 -12.22 -0.67
C PRO A 57 11.47 -12.76 0.07
N ASP A 58 11.70 -13.62 1.06
CA ASP A 58 10.66 -14.18 1.93
C ASP A 58 9.91 -13.09 2.72
N LYS A 59 10.64 -12.13 3.29
CA LYS A 59 10.06 -10.99 3.98
C LYS A 59 9.31 -10.06 3.02
N MET A 60 9.82 -9.85 1.81
CA MET A 60 9.15 -9.07 0.78
C MET A 60 7.84 -9.74 0.34
N ALA A 61 7.87 -11.05 0.11
CA ALA A 61 6.68 -11.83 -0.22
C ALA A 61 5.63 -11.78 0.90
N ALA A 62 6.06 -12.00 2.14
CA ALA A 62 5.19 -11.92 3.31
C ALA A 62 4.57 -10.51 3.44
N SER A 63 5.36 -9.46 3.28
CA SER A 63 4.88 -8.07 3.30
C SER A 63 3.84 -7.80 2.21
N ALA A 64 4.05 -8.30 1.00
CA ALA A 64 3.10 -8.17 -0.11
C ALA A 64 1.78 -8.89 0.21
N ILE A 65 1.84 -10.12 0.72
CA ILE A 65 0.65 -10.92 1.07
C ILE A 65 -0.13 -10.27 2.21
N ILE A 66 0.56 -9.81 3.26
CA ILE A 66 -0.06 -9.17 4.42
C ILE A 66 -0.74 -7.86 4.00
N SER A 67 -0.06 -7.05 3.21
CA SER A 67 -0.62 -5.80 2.71
C SER A 67 -1.82 -6.04 1.80
N TRP A 68 -1.72 -7.02 0.89
CA TRP A 68 -2.84 -7.43 0.04
C TRP A 68 -4.02 -7.87 0.90
N ALA A 69 -3.82 -8.79 1.83
CA ALA A 69 -4.89 -9.30 2.69
C ALA A 69 -5.54 -8.17 3.51
N TYR A 70 -4.73 -7.30 4.12
CA TYR A 70 -5.20 -6.19 4.92
C TYR A 70 -6.11 -5.24 4.13
N PHE A 71 -5.67 -4.77 2.97
CA PHE A 71 -6.43 -3.80 2.19
C PHE A 71 -7.58 -4.47 1.43
N VAL A 72 -7.32 -5.58 0.74
CA VAL A 72 -8.30 -6.20 -0.15
C VAL A 72 -9.45 -6.82 0.62
N LEU A 73 -9.18 -7.60 1.67
CA LEU A 73 -10.25 -8.27 2.42
C LEU A 73 -11.15 -7.27 3.16
N GLN A 74 -10.60 -6.19 3.70
CA GLN A 74 -11.41 -5.17 4.36
C GLN A 74 -12.24 -4.35 3.39
N GLU A 75 -11.67 -3.93 2.25
CA GLU A 75 -12.39 -3.13 1.25
C GLU A 75 -13.44 -3.91 0.48
N SER A 76 -13.24 -5.22 0.28
CA SER A 76 -14.24 -6.11 -0.35
C SER A 76 -15.31 -6.60 0.63
N SER A 77 -15.11 -6.43 1.95
CA SER A 77 -16.06 -6.84 2.99
C SER A 77 -17.32 -5.97 3.00
N SER A 78 -18.27 -6.30 3.87
CA SER A 78 -19.47 -5.47 4.12
C SER A 78 -19.15 -4.09 4.67
N ILE A 79 -17.98 -3.91 5.31
CA ILE A 79 -17.52 -2.65 5.87
C ILE A 79 -17.07 -1.69 4.77
N GLN A 80 -16.49 -2.20 3.67
CA GLN A 80 -15.99 -1.44 2.52
C GLN A 80 -14.95 -0.37 2.92
N ALA A 81 -14.18 -0.63 3.96
CA ALA A 81 -13.19 0.32 4.46
C ALA A 81 -12.12 -0.40 5.27
N THR A 82 -10.87 0.04 5.19
CA THR A 82 -9.81 -0.31 6.13
C THR A 82 -10.04 0.40 7.47
N LEU A 83 -9.27 0.03 8.49
CA LEU A 83 -9.38 0.69 9.81
C LEU A 83 -9.16 2.20 9.72
N GLY A 84 -8.10 2.66 9.03
CA GLY A 84 -7.85 4.09 8.86
C GLY A 84 -8.96 4.80 8.10
N LYS A 85 -9.50 4.19 7.05
CA LYS A 85 -10.64 4.75 6.30
C LYS A 85 -11.90 4.82 7.14
N ARG A 86 -12.16 3.78 7.93
CA ARG A 86 -13.31 3.72 8.82
C ARG A 86 -13.29 4.82 9.86
N LEU A 87 -12.13 5.08 10.49
CA LEU A 87 -11.95 6.16 11.46
C LEU A 87 -12.27 7.53 10.89
N LEU A 88 -12.00 7.75 9.61
CA LEU A 88 -12.28 9.01 8.91
C LEU A 88 -13.64 9.04 8.18
N GLY A 89 -14.47 8.03 8.37
CA GLY A 89 -15.78 7.92 7.72
C GLY A 89 -15.70 7.71 6.21
N ILE A 90 -14.60 7.18 5.68
CA ILE A 90 -14.40 6.91 4.25
C ILE A 90 -14.91 5.50 3.93
N ARG A 91 -15.71 5.38 2.87
CA ARG A 91 -16.10 4.08 2.27
C ARG A 91 -15.63 3.98 0.84
N VAL A 92 -15.25 2.75 0.47
CA VAL A 92 -14.86 2.37 -0.89
C VAL A 92 -16.01 1.58 -1.51
N SER A 93 -16.53 2.07 -2.63
CA SER A 93 -17.63 1.39 -3.33
C SER A 93 -17.43 1.51 -4.85
N ARG A 94 -18.24 0.80 -5.61
CA ARG A 94 -18.44 1.01 -7.03
C ARG A 94 -19.79 1.70 -7.26
N GLU A 95 -19.99 2.23 -8.46
CA GLU A 95 -21.29 2.84 -8.83
C GLU A 95 -22.42 1.78 -8.83
N ASP A 96 -22.08 0.54 -9.17
CA ASP A 96 -22.99 -0.61 -9.22
C ASP A 96 -23.09 -1.40 -7.89
N GLY A 97 -22.44 -0.92 -6.81
CA GLY A 97 -22.54 -1.59 -5.52
C GLY A 97 -21.22 -1.75 -4.77
N ARG A 98 -20.99 -2.95 -4.23
CA ARG A 98 -19.80 -3.26 -3.42
C ARG A 98 -18.60 -3.58 -4.30
N LEU A 99 -17.41 -3.25 -3.79
CA LEU A 99 -16.17 -3.66 -4.40
C LEU A 99 -15.93 -5.15 -4.14
N GLY A 100 -15.87 -5.96 -5.19
CA GLY A 100 -15.48 -7.37 -5.08
C GLY A 100 -13.97 -7.53 -4.88
N VAL A 101 -13.54 -8.74 -4.45
CA VAL A 101 -12.12 -9.05 -4.17
C VAL A 101 -11.21 -8.74 -5.38
N GLY A 102 -11.61 -9.10 -6.61
CA GLY A 102 -10.84 -8.81 -7.82
C GLY A 102 -10.61 -7.32 -8.04
N ALA A 103 -11.69 -6.52 -7.96
CA ALA A 103 -11.58 -5.08 -8.11
C ALA A 103 -10.82 -4.43 -6.95
N ALA A 104 -10.97 -4.94 -5.72
CA ALA A 104 -10.19 -4.49 -4.57
C ALA A 104 -8.69 -4.80 -4.77
N SER A 105 -8.33 -5.96 -5.32
CA SER A 105 -6.94 -6.32 -5.65
C SER A 105 -6.37 -5.38 -6.72
N ILE A 106 -7.11 -5.12 -7.80
CA ILE A 106 -6.71 -4.15 -8.83
C ILE A 106 -6.51 -2.77 -8.21
N ARG A 107 -7.38 -2.36 -7.29
CA ARG A 107 -7.28 -1.07 -6.64
C ARG A 107 -6.08 -0.96 -5.69
N ALA A 108 -5.80 -2.00 -4.94
CA ALA A 108 -4.77 -1.99 -3.90
C ALA A 108 -3.35 -2.22 -4.42
N TRP A 109 -3.13 -2.37 -5.75
CA TRP A 109 -1.81 -2.66 -6.30
C TRP A 109 -0.68 -1.71 -5.82
N PRO A 110 -0.90 -0.39 -5.62
CA PRO A 110 0.18 0.48 -5.16
C PRO A 110 0.72 0.11 -3.78
N LEU A 111 -0.06 -0.63 -2.99
CA LEU A 111 0.22 -0.94 -1.59
C LEU A 111 0.94 -2.27 -1.40
N TYR A 112 0.68 -3.27 -2.24
CA TYR A 112 1.30 -4.60 -2.12
C TYR A 112 2.27 -4.93 -3.26
N LEU A 113 2.01 -4.45 -4.47
CA LEU A 113 2.83 -4.78 -5.64
C LEU A 113 4.23 -4.19 -5.53
N ASN A 114 4.37 -3.07 -4.83
CA ASN A 114 5.69 -2.49 -4.57
C ASN A 114 6.60 -3.48 -3.83
N SER A 115 6.12 -4.06 -2.72
CA SER A 115 6.90 -5.07 -1.99
C SER A 115 7.20 -6.30 -2.84
N ALA A 116 6.23 -6.77 -3.65
CA ALA A 116 6.44 -7.88 -4.56
C ALA A 116 7.48 -7.57 -5.66
N ALA A 117 7.48 -6.35 -6.20
CA ALA A 117 8.39 -5.94 -7.27
C ALA A 117 9.87 -5.91 -6.81
N TRP A 118 10.12 -5.58 -5.54
CA TRP A 118 11.47 -5.59 -4.98
C TRP A 118 12.13 -6.99 -4.99
N ILE A 119 11.32 -8.07 -4.99
CA ILE A 119 11.84 -9.45 -5.10
C ILE A 119 12.57 -9.66 -6.44
N PHE A 120 12.11 -8.99 -7.49
CA PHE A 120 12.67 -9.12 -8.85
C PHE A 120 13.76 -8.09 -9.16
N GLY A 121 14.12 -7.26 -8.20
CA GLY A 121 15.23 -6.30 -8.31
C GLY A 121 14.80 -4.87 -7.96
N GLY A 122 15.75 -4.13 -7.41
CA GLY A 122 15.51 -2.76 -6.92
C GLY A 122 15.01 -1.79 -7.98
N TRP A 123 15.42 -1.94 -9.23
CA TRP A 123 14.97 -1.11 -10.34
C TRP A 123 13.45 -1.26 -10.60
N LEU A 124 12.95 -2.52 -10.56
CA LEU A 124 11.52 -2.78 -10.77
C LEU A 124 10.69 -2.26 -9.59
N GLY A 125 11.16 -2.46 -8.37
CA GLY A 125 10.55 -1.86 -7.17
C GLY A 125 10.49 -0.33 -7.27
N GLY A 126 11.57 0.30 -7.73
CA GLY A 126 11.61 1.75 -7.98
C GLY A 126 10.59 2.23 -9.01
N VAL A 127 10.47 1.54 -10.14
CA VAL A 127 9.46 1.84 -11.16
C VAL A 127 8.05 1.74 -10.60
N VAL A 128 7.74 0.65 -9.89
CA VAL A 128 6.42 0.46 -9.27
C VAL A 128 6.13 1.54 -8.23
N ALA A 129 7.12 1.93 -7.43
CA ALA A 129 6.98 3.02 -6.45
C ALA A 129 6.62 4.35 -7.12
N VAL A 130 7.32 4.72 -8.20
CA VAL A 130 7.02 5.94 -8.97
C VAL A 130 5.60 5.90 -9.54
N LEU A 131 5.21 4.80 -10.17
CA LEU A 131 3.85 4.63 -10.69
C LEU A 131 2.79 4.72 -9.59
N ALA A 132 3.05 4.17 -8.41
CA ALA A 132 2.18 4.25 -7.25
C ALA A 132 2.01 5.70 -6.78
N ILE A 133 3.12 6.45 -6.66
CA ILE A 133 3.10 7.87 -6.28
C ILE A 133 2.30 8.69 -7.30
N VAL A 134 2.58 8.55 -8.59
CA VAL A 134 1.86 9.26 -9.66
C VAL A 134 0.36 8.92 -9.63
N SER A 135 0.02 7.64 -9.42
CA SER A 135 -1.38 7.21 -9.29
C SER A 135 -2.08 7.86 -8.09
N CYS A 136 -1.39 8.01 -6.97
CA CYS A 136 -1.93 8.67 -5.77
C CYS A 136 -2.05 10.20 -5.96
N LEU A 137 -1.06 10.84 -6.56
CA LEU A 137 -1.09 12.29 -6.82
C LEU A 137 -2.23 12.67 -7.77
N ALA A 138 -2.58 11.81 -8.73
CA ALA A 138 -3.70 12.03 -9.65
C ALA A 138 -5.05 12.25 -8.93
N ILE A 139 -5.19 11.80 -7.67
CA ILE A 139 -6.39 12.05 -6.84
C ILE A 139 -6.64 13.55 -6.65
N ALA A 140 -5.57 14.34 -6.46
CA ALA A 140 -5.67 15.77 -6.23
C ALA A 140 -6.30 16.51 -7.42
N PHE A 141 -6.01 16.05 -8.63
CA PHE A 141 -6.39 16.71 -9.90
C PHE A 141 -7.67 16.11 -10.52
N SER A 142 -8.16 14.99 -10.02
CA SER A 142 -9.39 14.35 -10.53
C SER A 142 -10.65 15.00 -9.97
N SER A 143 -11.66 15.25 -10.82
CA SER A 143 -12.97 15.79 -10.40
C SER A 143 -13.69 14.86 -9.42
N ARG A 144 -13.61 13.55 -9.62
CA ARG A 144 -14.17 12.52 -8.73
C ARG A 144 -13.19 12.10 -7.61
N LYS A 145 -12.05 12.80 -7.48
CA LYS A 145 -11.00 12.48 -6.52
C LYS A 145 -10.53 11.03 -6.63
N GLN A 146 -10.30 10.53 -7.84
CA GLN A 146 -9.86 9.17 -8.15
C GLN A 146 -8.41 9.18 -8.63
N GLY A 147 -7.59 8.28 -8.08
CA GLY A 147 -6.29 7.92 -8.62
C GLY A 147 -6.43 6.95 -9.81
N PHE A 148 -5.35 6.67 -10.50
CA PHE A 148 -5.37 5.69 -11.59
C PHE A 148 -5.81 4.30 -11.10
N HIS A 149 -5.32 3.87 -9.94
CA HIS A 149 -5.72 2.61 -9.32
C HIS A 149 -7.22 2.54 -8.99
N ASP A 150 -7.84 3.66 -8.57
CA ASP A 150 -9.28 3.73 -8.35
C ASP A 150 -10.06 3.59 -9.66
N LYS A 151 -9.62 4.29 -10.72
CA LYS A 151 -10.25 4.22 -12.04
C LYS A 151 -10.17 2.83 -12.64
N MET A 152 -9.02 2.16 -12.55
CA MET A 152 -8.85 0.77 -13.02
C MET A 152 -9.82 -0.20 -12.35
N ALA A 153 -10.12 0.02 -11.07
CA ALA A 153 -11.05 -0.79 -10.29
C ALA A 153 -12.52 -0.36 -10.41
N GLY A 154 -12.81 0.76 -11.07
CA GLY A 154 -14.14 1.39 -11.07
C GLY A 154 -14.57 1.86 -9.68
N ALA A 155 -13.61 2.13 -8.79
CA ALA A 155 -13.88 2.44 -7.40
C ALA A 155 -14.05 3.94 -7.15
N VAL A 156 -14.96 4.30 -6.27
CA VAL A 156 -15.15 5.66 -5.73
C VAL A 156 -15.03 5.64 -4.21
N LEU A 157 -14.39 6.68 -3.66
CA LEU A 157 -14.28 6.85 -2.22
C LEU A 157 -15.14 8.03 -1.79
N THR A 158 -16.13 7.71 -0.97
CA THR A 158 -17.08 8.69 -0.44
C THR A 158 -16.90 8.86 1.06
N ARG A 159 -17.23 10.05 1.55
CA ARG A 159 -17.29 10.37 2.98
C ARG A 159 -18.75 10.37 3.43
N ARG A 160 -19.03 9.77 4.58
CA ARG A 160 -20.29 9.92 5.31
C ARG A 160 -20.33 11.23 6.09
#